data_df960f8dd93ace4e8bb9a4b04822609f
#
_entry.id   df960f8dd93ace4e8bb9a4b04822609f
#
_cell.length_a   1.000
_cell.length_b   1.000
_cell.length_c   1.000
_cell.angle_alpha   90.00
_cell.angle_beta   90.00
_cell.angle_gamma   90.00
#
_symmetry.space_group_name_H-M   'P 1'
#
loop_
_entity.id
_entity.type
_entity.pdbx_description
1 polymer ?
#
loop_
_entity_poly.entity_id
_entity_poly.type
_entity_poly.pdbx_seq_one_letter_code
_entity_poly.pdbx_strand_id
1 'polypeptide(L)'
;VCGYVYEGDTVPAECPVCHAGSDKFVAQSDERTWAAEHVVGVAKGVSEDILSDLRANFNGECSEVGMYLAMARVAHREGYPEIGLYYEKAAWEEAEHAAKFAELLGEVVTDSTKKNLEMRVEAENGATAGKTDLAKRAKAANLDAIHDTVHEMARDEARHGKAFEGLLKRYFG
;
A
#
# COMPACT_ATOMS: atom_id res chain seq x y z
N VAL A 1 -35.87 -5.59 5.21
CA VAL A 1 -36.26 -5.39 6.62
C VAL A 1 -36.31 -6.72 7.35
N CYS A 2 -37.17 -7.67 6.94
CA CYS A 2 -37.29 -8.98 7.61
C CYS A 2 -36.67 -10.17 6.84
N GLY A 3 -36.07 -9.92 5.65
CA GLY A 3 -35.47 -10.97 4.81
C GLY A 3 -36.47 -11.81 4.02
N TYR A 4 -37.76 -11.42 3.98
CA TYR A 4 -38.72 -12.10 3.12
C TYR A 4 -38.36 -11.95 1.64
N VAL A 5 -38.33 -13.05 0.91
CA VAL A 5 -38.08 -13.10 -0.54
C VAL A 5 -39.38 -13.27 -1.26
N TYR A 6 -39.64 -12.45 -2.26
CA TYR A 6 -40.79 -12.52 -3.15
C TYR A 6 -40.31 -12.83 -4.57
N GLU A 7 -40.96 -13.81 -5.20
CA GLU A 7 -40.75 -14.19 -6.59
C GLU A 7 -41.97 -13.80 -7.42
N GLY A 8 -41.84 -12.84 -8.33
CA GLY A 8 -42.93 -12.39 -9.19
C GLY A 8 -42.56 -11.11 -9.93
N ASP A 9 -43.36 -10.79 -10.96
CA ASP A 9 -43.08 -9.68 -11.87
C ASP A 9 -43.41 -8.29 -11.31
N THR A 10 -44.15 -8.23 -10.22
CA THR A 10 -44.61 -6.96 -9.62
C THR A 10 -44.41 -6.97 -8.12
N VAL A 11 -43.68 -6.00 -7.63
CA VAL A 11 -43.40 -5.85 -6.18
C VAL A 11 -44.72 -5.73 -5.40
N PRO A 12 -44.94 -6.52 -4.33
CA PRO A 12 -46.12 -6.39 -3.46
C PRO A 12 -46.20 -4.99 -2.86
N ALA A 13 -47.41 -4.46 -2.68
CA ALA A 13 -47.62 -3.17 -2.04
C ALA A 13 -47.12 -3.16 -0.58
N GLU A 14 -47.18 -4.33 0.05
CA GLU A 14 -46.77 -4.53 1.47
C GLU A 14 -46.18 -5.92 1.66
N CYS A 15 -45.16 -6.03 2.50
CA CYS A 15 -44.58 -7.32 2.86
C CYS A 15 -45.56 -8.13 3.72
N PRO A 16 -45.89 -9.40 3.36
CA PRO A 16 -46.83 -10.21 4.11
C PRO A 16 -46.34 -10.63 5.50
N VAL A 17 -45.07 -10.43 5.81
CA VAL A 17 -44.45 -10.84 7.08
C VAL A 17 -44.29 -9.69 8.06
N CYS A 18 -43.78 -8.56 7.59
CA CYS A 18 -43.45 -7.43 8.48
C CYS A 18 -44.16 -6.13 8.11
N HIS A 19 -45.08 -6.15 7.15
CA HIS A 19 -45.87 -5.00 6.71
C HIS A 19 -45.08 -3.81 6.20
N ALA A 20 -43.78 -3.99 5.83
CA ALA A 20 -43.00 -2.97 5.18
C ALA A 20 -43.51 -2.67 3.76
N GLY A 21 -43.59 -1.40 3.40
CA GLY A 21 -44.07 -0.97 2.09
C GLY A 21 -43.18 -1.42 0.92
N SER A 22 -43.70 -1.31 -0.28
CA SER A 22 -43.03 -1.69 -1.55
C SER A 22 -41.66 -1.00 -1.73
N ASP A 23 -41.48 0.20 -1.18
CA ASP A 23 -40.21 0.95 -1.18
C ASP A 23 -39.06 0.29 -0.44
N LYS A 24 -39.34 -0.72 0.36
CA LYS A 24 -38.35 -1.52 1.11
C LYS A 24 -37.94 -2.81 0.41
N PHE A 25 -38.55 -3.13 -0.70
CA PHE A 25 -38.11 -4.25 -1.52
C PHE A 25 -36.95 -3.80 -2.43
N VAL A 26 -35.95 -4.65 -2.53
CA VAL A 26 -34.83 -4.47 -3.43
C VAL A 26 -34.76 -5.67 -4.37
N ALA A 27 -34.41 -5.44 -5.63
CA ALA A 27 -34.20 -6.54 -6.57
C ALA A 27 -33.03 -7.40 -6.06
N GLN A 28 -33.24 -8.72 -6.07
CA GLN A 28 -32.14 -9.64 -5.77
C GLN A 28 -31.23 -9.68 -6.99
N SER A 29 -29.96 -9.34 -6.83
CA SER A 29 -28.96 -9.55 -7.86
C SER A 29 -28.26 -10.89 -7.64
N ASP A 30 -27.83 -11.54 -8.74
CA ASP A 30 -27.01 -12.74 -8.68
C ASP A 30 -25.59 -12.43 -8.19
N GLU A 31 -25.24 -11.14 -8.09
CA GLU A 31 -23.96 -10.70 -7.53
C GLU A 31 -23.96 -10.84 -6.01
N ARG A 32 -22.98 -11.55 -5.52
CA ARG A 32 -22.75 -11.69 -4.09
C ARG A 32 -22.25 -10.37 -3.53
N THR A 33 -23.04 -9.75 -2.64
CA THR A 33 -22.60 -8.59 -1.86
C THR A 33 -22.04 -9.02 -0.51
N TRP A 34 -20.98 -8.36 -0.10
CA TRP A 34 -20.34 -8.59 1.19
C TRP A 34 -20.81 -7.54 2.20
N ALA A 35 -21.00 -7.95 3.46
CA ALA A 35 -21.45 -7.04 4.52
C ALA A 35 -20.44 -5.93 4.82
N ALA A 36 -19.17 -6.18 4.55
CA ALA A 36 -18.10 -5.19 4.58
C ALA A 36 -17.20 -5.40 3.37
N GLU A 37 -17.02 -4.38 2.57
CA GLU A 37 -16.09 -4.39 1.45
C GLU A 37 -14.78 -3.73 1.86
N HIS A 38 -13.67 -4.36 1.49
CA HIS A 38 -12.35 -3.76 1.63
C HIS A 38 -12.09 -2.88 0.42
N VAL A 39 -12.05 -1.57 0.63
CA VAL A 39 -11.90 -0.57 -0.44
C VAL A 39 -10.62 0.23 -0.23
N VAL A 40 -9.75 0.24 -1.25
CA VAL A 40 -8.58 1.13 -1.25
C VAL A 40 -9.03 2.58 -1.39
N GLY A 41 -8.57 3.44 -0.49
CA GLY A 41 -8.91 4.86 -0.49
C GLY A 41 -10.24 5.17 0.22
N VAL A 42 -10.61 4.40 1.23
CA VAL A 42 -11.80 4.64 2.06
C VAL A 42 -11.77 6.01 2.75
N ALA A 43 -10.59 6.59 2.98
CA ALA A 43 -10.43 7.92 3.55
C ALA A 43 -10.64 9.07 2.54
N LYS A 44 -10.94 8.78 1.28
CA LYS A 44 -11.24 9.84 0.30
C LYS A 44 -12.49 10.59 0.69
N GLY A 45 -12.37 11.92 0.83
CA GLY A 45 -13.48 12.81 1.19
C GLY A 45 -13.70 13.00 2.69
N VAL A 46 -12.86 12.45 3.57
CA VAL A 46 -12.85 12.83 4.99
C VAL A 46 -12.21 14.22 5.16
N SER A 47 -12.32 14.81 6.35
CA SER A 47 -11.76 16.14 6.64
C SER A 47 -10.23 16.18 6.51
N GLU A 48 -9.66 17.33 6.14
CA GLU A 48 -8.23 17.48 5.87
C GLU A 48 -7.36 17.25 7.12
N ASP A 49 -7.86 17.53 8.30
CA ASP A 49 -7.16 17.22 9.56
C ASP A 49 -6.92 15.70 9.72
N ILE A 50 -7.96 14.89 9.47
CA ILE A 50 -7.83 13.42 9.48
C ILE A 50 -6.88 12.95 8.38
N LEU A 51 -6.99 13.46 7.15
CA LEU A 51 -6.08 13.11 6.06
C LEU A 51 -4.63 13.46 6.37
N SER A 52 -4.40 14.62 6.97
CA SER A 52 -3.07 15.06 7.40
C SER A 52 -2.47 14.10 8.42
N ASP A 53 -3.26 13.68 9.42
CA ASP A 53 -2.80 12.73 10.43
C ASP A 53 -2.53 11.34 9.83
N LEU A 54 -3.38 10.85 8.92
CA LEU A 54 -3.16 9.57 8.23
C LEU A 54 -1.87 9.60 7.40
N ARG A 55 -1.60 10.69 6.66
CA ARG A 55 -0.35 10.87 5.90
C ARG A 55 0.87 10.96 6.80
N ALA A 56 0.76 11.67 7.94
CA ALA A 56 1.85 11.76 8.91
C ALA A 56 2.19 10.40 9.51
N ASN A 57 1.17 9.61 9.90
CA ASN A 57 1.37 8.24 10.38
C ASN A 57 1.97 7.35 9.28
N PHE A 58 1.45 7.35 8.06
CA PHE A 58 2.04 6.61 6.94
C PHE A 58 3.53 6.89 6.77
N ASN A 59 3.93 8.16 6.78
CA ASN A 59 5.34 8.55 6.66
C ASN A 59 6.17 8.14 7.86
N GLY A 60 5.61 8.21 9.06
CA GLY A 60 6.22 7.75 10.31
C GLY A 60 6.55 6.26 10.23
N GLU A 61 5.56 5.43 9.96
CA GLU A 61 5.71 3.97 9.85
C GLU A 61 6.73 3.58 8.77
N CYS A 62 6.67 4.19 7.59
CA CYS A 62 7.67 3.96 6.53
C CYS A 62 9.09 4.29 6.99
N SER A 63 9.27 5.34 7.79
CA SER A 63 10.57 5.74 8.33
C SER A 63 11.06 4.77 9.39
N GLU A 64 10.15 4.28 10.25
CA GLU A 64 10.47 3.34 11.33
C GLU A 64 10.94 1.98 10.82
N VAL A 65 10.41 1.50 9.68
CA VAL A 65 10.94 0.30 9.01
C VAL A 65 12.44 0.42 8.77
N GLY A 66 12.88 1.52 8.16
CA GLY A 66 14.30 1.76 7.87
C GLY A 66 15.14 1.96 9.13
N MET A 67 14.62 2.71 10.11
CA MET A 67 15.28 2.94 11.39
C MET A 67 15.50 1.63 12.16
N TYR A 68 14.49 0.81 12.33
CA TYR A 68 14.60 -0.43 13.11
C TYR A 68 15.53 -1.44 12.44
N LEU A 69 15.50 -1.56 11.11
CA LEU A 69 16.48 -2.39 10.40
C LEU A 69 17.91 -1.88 10.57
N ALA A 70 18.13 -0.56 10.60
CA ALA A 70 19.45 0.01 10.86
C ALA A 70 19.89 -0.22 12.31
N MET A 71 18.99 -0.05 13.30
CA MET A 71 19.23 -0.34 14.71
C MET A 71 19.54 -1.81 14.95
N ALA A 72 18.83 -2.72 14.26
CA ALA A 72 19.12 -4.16 14.31
C ALA A 72 20.56 -4.47 13.89
N ARG A 73 21.05 -3.87 12.79
CA ARG A 73 22.43 -4.02 12.34
C ARG A 73 23.45 -3.51 13.37
N VAL A 74 23.14 -2.42 14.08
CA VAL A 74 23.99 -1.92 15.18
C VAL A 74 24.00 -2.94 16.32
N ALA A 75 22.85 -3.39 16.80
CA ALA A 75 22.74 -4.35 17.88
C ALA A 75 23.49 -5.67 17.58
N HIS A 76 23.39 -6.19 16.36
CA HIS A 76 24.12 -7.38 15.95
C HIS A 76 25.64 -7.16 15.96
N ARG A 77 26.14 -6.01 15.50
CA ARG A 77 27.58 -5.68 15.54
C ARG A 77 28.11 -5.51 16.96
N GLU A 78 27.28 -5.02 17.87
CA GLU A 78 27.64 -4.87 19.29
C GLU A 78 27.51 -6.17 20.10
N GLY A 79 26.99 -7.26 19.51
CA GLY A 79 26.85 -8.55 20.16
C GLY A 79 25.55 -8.72 20.95
N TYR A 80 24.50 -7.96 20.61
CA TYR A 80 23.17 -8.07 21.20
C TYR A 80 22.15 -8.67 20.21
N PRO A 81 22.29 -9.96 19.82
CA PRO A 81 21.46 -10.55 18.78
C PRO A 81 19.97 -10.60 19.14
N GLU A 82 19.61 -10.76 20.40
CA GLU A 82 18.21 -10.75 20.84
C GLU A 82 17.55 -9.38 20.61
N ILE A 83 18.27 -8.29 20.88
CA ILE A 83 17.79 -6.93 20.59
C ILE A 83 17.67 -6.73 19.07
N GLY A 84 18.67 -7.17 18.31
CA GLY A 84 18.65 -7.09 16.86
C GLY A 84 17.44 -7.80 16.24
N LEU A 85 17.17 -9.04 16.67
CA LEU A 85 16.00 -9.81 16.20
C LEU A 85 14.67 -9.13 16.57
N TYR A 86 14.58 -8.49 17.73
CA TYR A 86 13.38 -7.75 18.10
C TYR A 86 13.15 -6.53 17.20
N TYR A 87 14.22 -5.76 16.90
CA TYR A 87 14.12 -4.66 15.95
C TYR A 87 13.71 -5.13 14.54
N GLU A 88 14.24 -6.24 14.05
CA GLU A 88 13.82 -6.80 12.75
C GLU A 88 12.34 -7.19 12.76
N LYS A 89 11.86 -7.79 13.85
CA LYS A 89 10.45 -8.12 14.01
C LYS A 89 9.58 -6.87 14.00
N ALA A 90 9.94 -5.86 14.80
CA ALA A 90 9.22 -4.59 14.87
C ALA A 90 9.17 -3.90 13.49
N ALA A 91 10.28 -3.90 12.73
CA ALA A 91 10.30 -3.32 11.38
C ALA A 91 9.25 -3.93 10.45
N TRP A 92 8.98 -5.24 10.56
CA TRP A 92 7.92 -5.88 9.78
C TRP A 92 6.51 -5.53 10.27
N GLU A 93 6.33 -5.32 11.57
CA GLU A 93 5.08 -4.84 12.13
C GLU A 93 4.77 -3.41 11.64
N GLU A 94 5.78 -2.50 11.62
CA GLU A 94 5.63 -1.15 11.06
C GLU A 94 5.39 -1.16 9.54
N ALA A 95 5.96 -2.10 8.81
CA ALA A 95 5.66 -2.26 7.38
C ALA A 95 4.18 -2.62 7.14
N GLU A 96 3.58 -3.44 7.99
CA GLU A 96 2.15 -3.77 7.96
C GLU A 96 1.27 -2.56 8.34
N HIS A 97 1.70 -1.74 9.32
CA HIS A 97 1.01 -0.50 9.66
C HIS A 97 1.04 0.49 8.48
N ALA A 98 2.21 0.70 7.89
CA ALA A 98 2.36 1.54 6.70
C ALA A 98 1.46 1.07 5.54
N ALA A 99 1.39 -0.25 5.29
CA ALA A 99 0.53 -0.81 4.24
C ALA A 99 -0.96 -0.49 4.50
N LYS A 100 -1.43 -0.61 5.75
CA LYS A 100 -2.80 -0.28 6.12
C LYS A 100 -3.11 1.20 5.93
N PHE A 101 -2.21 2.11 6.34
CA PHE A 101 -2.37 3.54 6.08
C PHE A 101 -2.36 3.86 4.59
N ALA A 102 -1.51 3.19 3.79
CA ALA A 102 -1.50 3.35 2.34
C ALA A 102 -2.84 2.95 1.70
N GLU A 103 -3.44 1.84 2.15
CA GLU A 103 -4.75 1.38 1.69
C GLU A 103 -5.88 2.33 2.11
N LEU A 104 -5.88 2.83 3.35
CA LEU A 104 -6.85 3.82 3.81
C LEU A 104 -6.81 5.09 2.95
N LEU A 105 -5.62 5.60 2.67
CA LEU A 105 -5.42 6.83 1.87
C LEU A 105 -5.72 6.60 0.38
N GLY A 106 -5.30 5.49 -0.20
CA GLY A 106 -5.40 5.23 -1.65
C GLY A 106 -4.66 6.25 -2.51
N GLU A 107 -3.57 6.84 -1.98
CA GLU A 107 -2.74 7.85 -2.66
C GLU A 107 -1.53 7.22 -3.34
N VAL A 108 -0.90 6.23 -2.71
CA VAL A 108 0.30 5.54 -3.22
C VAL A 108 0.01 4.13 -3.74
N VAL A 109 -1.19 3.65 -3.55
CA VAL A 109 -1.69 2.35 -4.02
C VAL A 109 -3.10 2.51 -4.59
N THR A 110 -3.44 1.69 -5.58
CA THR A 110 -4.78 1.64 -6.18
C THR A 110 -5.31 0.20 -6.10
N ASP A 111 -6.60 0.02 -6.36
CA ASP A 111 -7.26 -1.27 -6.49
C ASP A 111 -6.94 -2.03 -7.79
N SER A 112 -6.07 -1.47 -8.64
CA SER A 112 -5.64 -2.05 -9.91
C SER A 112 -4.17 -2.47 -9.89
N THR A 113 -3.91 -3.78 -9.91
CA THR A 113 -2.55 -4.32 -10.02
C THR A 113 -1.81 -3.77 -11.24
N LYS A 114 -2.49 -3.66 -12.39
CA LYS A 114 -1.91 -3.07 -13.62
C LYS A 114 -1.43 -1.65 -13.36
N LYS A 115 -2.29 -0.80 -12.81
CA LYS A 115 -1.97 0.60 -12.52
C LYS A 115 -0.86 0.73 -11.48
N ASN A 116 -0.85 -0.11 -10.45
CA ASN A 116 0.22 -0.14 -9.46
C ASN A 116 1.57 -0.50 -10.08
N LEU A 117 1.62 -1.47 -11.01
CA LEU A 117 2.82 -1.80 -11.75
C LEU A 117 3.30 -0.63 -12.64
N GLU A 118 2.40 0.00 -13.39
CA GLU A 118 2.72 1.18 -14.21
C GLU A 118 3.36 2.29 -13.37
N MET A 119 2.75 2.61 -12.23
CA MET A 119 3.28 3.62 -11.30
C MET A 119 4.67 3.24 -10.76
N ARG A 120 4.90 1.96 -10.48
CA ARG A 120 6.21 1.51 -9.97
C ARG A 120 7.29 1.55 -11.02
N VAL A 121 7.02 1.15 -12.26
CA VAL A 121 7.99 1.26 -13.36
C VAL A 121 8.52 2.69 -13.48
N GLU A 122 7.65 3.69 -13.50
CA GLU A 122 8.04 5.10 -13.57
C GLU A 122 8.82 5.56 -12.33
N ALA A 123 8.37 5.18 -11.14
CA ALA A 123 9.03 5.56 -9.89
C ALA A 123 10.45 4.97 -9.78
N GLU A 124 10.62 3.68 -10.13
CA GLU A 124 11.93 3.02 -10.10
C GLU A 124 12.90 3.62 -11.13
N ASN A 125 12.38 4.01 -12.31
CA ASN A 125 13.19 4.72 -13.32
C ASN A 125 13.68 6.06 -12.76
N GLY A 126 12.81 6.85 -12.15
CA GLY A 126 13.18 8.12 -11.50
C GLY A 126 14.16 7.92 -10.34
N ALA A 127 13.92 6.91 -9.49
CA ALA A 127 14.79 6.56 -8.35
C ALA A 127 16.19 6.13 -8.83
N THR A 128 16.27 5.35 -9.92
CA THR A 128 17.54 4.96 -10.56
C THR A 128 18.32 6.20 -11.00
N ALA A 129 17.67 7.12 -11.70
CA ALA A 129 18.33 8.36 -12.19
C ALA A 129 18.81 9.23 -11.03
N GLY A 130 17.98 9.46 -10.02
CA GLY A 130 18.31 10.29 -8.86
C GLY A 130 19.45 9.73 -8.03
N LYS A 131 19.43 8.42 -7.73
CA LYS A 131 20.51 7.76 -6.99
C LYS A 131 21.82 7.73 -7.80
N THR A 132 21.73 7.53 -9.13
CA THR A 132 22.92 7.60 -10.00
C THR A 132 23.56 8.98 -9.98
N ASP A 133 22.75 10.06 -10.03
CA ASP A 133 23.27 11.43 -9.93
C ASP A 133 23.92 11.69 -8.57
N LEU A 134 23.26 11.28 -7.47
CA LEU A 134 23.83 11.41 -6.13
C LEU A 134 25.16 10.66 -6.01
N ALA A 135 25.25 9.44 -6.51
CA ALA A 135 26.47 8.65 -6.49
C ALA A 135 27.62 9.36 -7.25
N LYS A 136 27.35 9.93 -8.44
CA LYS A 136 28.32 10.72 -9.21
C LYS A 136 28.82 11.92 -8.42
N ARG A 137 27.94 12.68 -7.77
CA ARG A 137 28.31 13.84 -6.94
C ARG A 137 29.13 13.41 -5.71
N ALA A 138 28.76 12.31 -5.07
CA ALA A 138 29.52 11.76 -3.95
C ALA A 138 30.94 11.36 -4.39
N LYS A 139 31.08 10.72 -5.55
CA LYS A 139 32.42 10.38 -6.11
C LYS A 139 33.26 11.61 -6.40
N ALA A 140 32.66 12.63 -7.01
CA ALA A 140 33.36 13.90 -7.27
C ALA A 140 33.83 14.61 -5.99
N ALA A 141 33.14 14.39 -4.89
CA ALA A 141 33.49 14.91 -3.55
C ALA A 141 34.45 14.00 -2.76
N ASN A 142 34.96 12.91 -3.33
CA ASN A 142 35.78 11.88 -2.68
C ASN A 142 35.09 11.20 -1.48
N LEU A 143 33.77 11.01 -1.54
CA LEU A 143 32.95 10.34 -0.53
C LEU A 143 32.65 8.90 -0.96
N ASP A 144 33.72 8.06 -1.02
CA ASP A 144 33.63 6.71 -1.62
C ASP A 144 32.59 5.81 -0.93
N ALA A 145 32.50 5.81 0.40
CA ALA A 145 31.52 5.01 1.12
C ALA A 145 30.06 5.38 0.76
N ILE A 146 29.78 6.67 0.56
CA ILE A 146 28.47 7.16 0.12
C ILE A 146 28.24 6.76 -1.34
N HIS A 147 29.25 7.00 -2.20
CA HIS A 147 29.18 6.62 -3.61
C HIS A 147 28.83 5.15 -3.77
N ASP A 148 29.61 4.25 -3.15
CA ASP A 148 29.46 2.81 -3.31
C ASP A 148 28.09 2.32 -2.85
N THR A 149 27.64 2.79 -1.68
CA THR A 149 26.33 2.44 -1.13
C THR A 149 25.18 2.91 -2.04
N VAL A 150 25.21 4.17 -2.47
CA VAL A 150 24.13 4.75 -3.28
C VAL A 150 24.15 4.20 -4.72
N HIS A 151 25.33 3.92 -5.26
CA HIS A 151 25.47 3.31 -6.59
C HIS A 151 24.92 1.87 -6.62
N GLU A 152 25.16 1.09 -5.58
CA GLU A 152 24.54 -0.24 -5.44
C GLU A 152 23.00 -0.14 -5.39
N MET A 153 22.46 0.76 -4.57
CA MET A 153 21.01 1.02 -4.54
C MET A 153 20.46 1.44 -5.90
N ALA A 154 21.16 2.30 -6.66
CA ALA A 154 20.73 2.69 -8.01
C ALA A 154 20.60 1.48 -8.95
N ARG A 155 21.48 0.48 -8.82
CA ARG A 155 21.41 -0.77 -9.59
C ARG A 155 20.24 -1.63 -9.16
N ASP A 156 19.91 -1.64 -7.88
CA ASP A 156 18.73 -2.34 -7.35
C ASP A 156 17.44 -1.73 -7.89
N GLU A 157 17.31 -0.38 -7.88
CA GLU A 157 16.13 0.29 -8.46
C GLU A 157 15.97 -0.02 -9.96
N ALA A 158 17.06 -0.06 -10.71
CA ALA A 158 17.04 -0.46 -12.13
C ALA A 158 16.56 -1.91 -12.31
N ARG A 159 16.94 -2.81 -11.41
CA ARG A 159 16.49 -4.21 -11.41
C ARG A 159 15.02 -4.32 -11.04
N HIS A 160 14.56 -3.57 -10.03
CA HIS A 160 13.15 -3.51 -9.64
C HIS A 160 12.28 -3.00 -10.79
N GLY A 161 12.67 -1.88 -11.42
CA GLY A 161 11.95 -1.31 -12.54
C GLY A 161 11.81 -2.28 -13.72
N LYS A 162 12.90 -2.96 -14.10
CA LYS A 162 12.88 -3.99 -15.16
C LYS A 162 12.01 -5.19 -14.79
N ALA A 163 12.00 -5.60 -13.52
CA ALA A 163 11.14 -6.68 -13.06
C ALA A 163 9.66 -6.29 -13.14
N PHE A 164 9.29 -5.10 -12.67
CA PHE A 164 7.91 -4.59 -12.78
C PHE A 164 7.47 -4.42 -14.23
N GLU A 165 8.32 -3.89 -15.10
CA GLU A 165 8.05 -3.78 -16.55
C GLU A 165 7.82 -5.15 -17.19
N GLY A 166 8.65 -6.13 -16.85
CA GLY A 166 8.50 -7.50 -17.32
C GLY A 166 7.20 -8.15 -16.88
N LEU A 167 6.78 -7.93 -15.62
CA LEU A 167 5.50 -8.41 -15.09
C LEU A 167 4.33 -7.68 -15.76
N LEU A 168 4.41 -6.38 -15.94
CA LEU A 168 3.39 -5.59 -16.63
C LEU A 168 3.16 -6.11 -18.05
N LYS A 169 4.25 -6.33 -18.80
CA LYS A 169 4.20 -6.87 -20.17
C LYS A 169 3.63 -8.30 -20.20
N ARG A 170 4.00 -9.15 -19.23
CA ARG A 170 3.58 -10.55 -19.19
C ARG A 170 2.08 -10.72 -18.93
N TYR A 171 1.51 -9.91 -18.04
CA TYR A 171 0.13 -10.11 -17.57
C TYR A 171 -0.88 -9.14 -18.16
N PHE A 172 -0.42 -8.00 -18.70
CA PHE A 172 -1.28 -6.90 -19.15
C PHE A 172 -0.89 -6.31 -20.49
N GLY A 173 0.13 -6.88 -21.17
CA GLY A 173 0.59 -6.49 -22.50
C GLY A 173 -0.08 -7.27 -23.64
#